data_a96d2e0e63333aceb0e4bf792197bcdf
#
_entry.id   a96d2e0e63333aceb0e4bf792197bcdf
#
_cell.length_a   1.000
_cell.length_b   1.000
_cell.length_c   1.000
_cell.angle_alpha   90.00
_cell.angle_beta   90.00
_cell.angle_gamma   90.00
#
_symmetry.space_group_name_H-M   'P 1'
#
loop_
_entity.id
_entity.type
_entity.pdbx_description
1 polymer ?
#
loop_
_entity_poly.entity_id
_entity_poly.type
_entity_poly.pdbx_seq_one_letter_code
_entity_poly.pdbx_strand_id
1 'polypeptide(L)'
;TRVSVSAFRNRTYNPYMRTNVYTPYSYNLTTQEHLNNCEIPSANRVYSIDQQTGIVTVTDKTGAYPSQELSYNTRNTFKSNIQYRNGSPVERMGLDWIIDFAQIPALRTSVRLDGNYYYYKGIEENLIAWMPSSASNMADGNPYKYVGYYGGSSITSTSSSTSASVSNGRLSKQLNMNLTITTHIPKIRMILSMRIEGSFYNYKKNLSEYSNGESRGFALENAGDYFSTDYDIYGKNKYVAVYPLYYSTWEDPDTRIPFAEKFAWAKENDTALYNELAKLVTKSSTSYYFNPNKISSYFSANINLTKEIGDFASISFYANNFFNHMGRVKSSQDNQESSLYNSSYIPQFYYGLSIRLKL
;
A
#
# COMPACT_ATOMS: atom_id res chain seq x y z
N THR A 1 14.12 15.86 39.85
CA THR A 1 13.51 15.10 38.74
C THR A 1 12.31 15.85 38.20
N ARG A 2 12.23 16.00 36.90
CA ARG A 2 11.10 16.58 36.15
C ARG A 2 10.51 15.53 35.27
N VAL A 3 9.19 15.40 35.28
CA VAL A 3 8.46 14.46 34.40
C VAL A 3 7.44 15.24 33.58
N SER A 4 7.44 15.02 32.28
CA SER A 4 6.44 15.55 31.35
C SER A 4 5.85 14.39 30.60
N VAL A 5 4.52 14.29 30.57
CA VAL A 5 3.80 13.26 29.82
C VAL A 5 2.69 13.95 29.03
N SER A 6 2.58 13.61 27.77
CA SER A 6 1.53 14.05 26.87
C SER A 6 0.84 12.83 26.27
N ALA A 7 -0.47 12.81 26.31
CA ALA A 7 -1.27 11.76 25.67
C ALA A 7 -2.25 12.40 24.70
N PHE A 8 -2.46 11.75 23.57
CA PHE A 8 -3.46 12.18 22.62
C PHE A 8 -4.26 10.99 22.07
N ARG A 9 -5.49 11.26 21.72
CA ARG A 9 -6.31 10.41 20.92
C ARG A 9 -6.93 11.23 19.80
N ASN A 10 -6.69 10.85 18.59
CA ASN A 10 -7.21 11.51 17.40
C ASN A 10 -8.00 10.50 16.57
N ARG A 11 -9.22 10.85 16.21
CA ARG A 11 -10.04 10.12 15.26
C ARG A 11 -10.32 11.02 14.08
N THR A 12 -9.72 10.69 12.94
CA THR A 12 -9.95 11.40 11.69
C THR A 12 -11.18 10.82 11.03
N TYR A 13 -12.22 11.63 10.91
CA TYR A 13 -13.45 11.29 10.18
C TYR A 13 -13.32 11.67 8.72
N ASN A 14 -13.94 10.89 7.86
CA ASN A 14 -14.05 11.18 6.44
C ASN A 14 -12.68 11.46 5.75
N PRO A 15 -11.64 10.63 5.98
CA PRO A 15 -10.39 10.80 5.24
C PRO A 15 -10.66 10.65 3.75
N TYR A 16 -9.94 11.37 2.92
CA TYR A 16 -10.08 11.22 1.47
C TYR A 16 -9.73 9.80 1.03
N MET A 17 -10.62 9.22 0.25
CA MET A 17 -10.45 7.93 -0.37
C MET A 17 -10.59 8.06 -1.89
N ARG A 18 -9.62 7.54 -2.62
CA ARG A 18 -9.68 7.40 -4.07
C ARG A 18 -10.28 6.04 -4.41
N THR A 19 -11.32 6.04 -5.27
CA THR A 19 -11.94 4.82 -5.77
C THR A 19 -12.21 4.95 -7.26
N ASN A 20 -12.41 3.82 -7.95
CA ASN A 20 -12.96 3.83 -9.29
C ASN A 20 -14.47 3.69 -9.23
N VAL A 21 -15.13 4.35 -10.16
CA VAL A 21 -16.55 4.18 -10.47
C VAL A 21 -16.63 3.65 -11.89
N TYR A 22 -17.42 2.64 -12.08
CA TYR A 22 -17.62 1.99 -13.37
C TYR A 22 -19.01 2.30 -13.87
N THR A 23 -19.09 2.95 -15.03
CA THR A 23 -20.36 3.28 -15.69
C THR A 23 -20.50 2.44 -16.95
N PRO A 24 -21.70 1.87 -17.23
CA PRO A 24 -21.94 1.15 -18.47
C PRO A 24 -21.62 2.02 -19.67
N TYR A 25 -20.96 1.43 -20.63
CA TYR A 25 -20.54 2.11 -21.85
C TYR A 25 -20.67 1.15 -23.04
N SER A 26 -21.23 1.65 -24.14
CA SER A 26 -21.30 0.95 -25.40
C SER A 26 -20.55 1.73 -26.46
N TYR A 27 -19.90 1.04 -27.36
CA TYR A 27 -19.24 1.63 -28.51
C TYR A 27 -19.36 0.72 -29.73
N ASN A 28 -19.34 1.32 -30.91
CA ASN A 28 -19.37 0.62 -32.15
C ASN A 28 -17.95 0.35 -32.66
N LEU A 29 -17.69 -0.88 -33.06
CA LEU A 29 -16.39 -1.33 -33.55
C LEU A 29 -16.54 -1.81 -35.00
N THR A 30 -15.94 -1.08 -35.94
CA THR A 30 -15.75 -1.51 -37.31
C THR A 30 -14.49 -2.36 -37.39
N THR A 31 -14.64 -3.61 -37.83
CA THR A 31 -13.53 -4.57 -38.00
C THR A 31 -13.01 -4.58 -39.43
N GLN A 32 -11.88 -5.28 -39.66
CA GLN A 32 -11.36 -5.47 -41.03
C GLN A 32 -12.35 -6.16 -41.98
N GLU A 33 -13.18 -7.05 -41.45
CA GLU A 33 -14.25 -7.70 -42.23
C GLU A 33 -15.26 -6.67 -42.73
N HIS A 34 -15.71 -5.76 -41.90
CA HIS A 34 -16.60 -4.69 -42.32
C HIS A 34 -15.96 -3.76 -43.35
N LEU A 35 -14.67 -3.49 -43.25
CA LEU A 35 -13.90 -2.74 -44.24
C LEU A 35 -13.80 -3.47 -45.57
N ASN A 36 -13.68 -4.79 -45.56
CA ASN A 36 -13.61 -5.59 -46.78
C ASN A 36 -14.95 -5.61 -47.55
N ASN A 37 -16.06 -5.44 -46.83
CA ASN A 37 -17.41 -5.39 -47.43
C ASN A 37 -17.77 -4.00 -47.99
N CYS A 38 -16.87 -3.01 -47.91
CA CYS A 38 -17.06 -1.70 -48.48
C CYS A 38 -16.88 -1.75 -50.02
N GLU A 39 -17.87 -1.26 -50.76
CA GLU A 39 -17.86 -1.25 -52.22
C GLU A 39 -16.83 -0.28 -52.84
N ILE A 40 -16.48 0.78 -52.09
CA ILE A 40 -15.52 1.75 -52.55
C ILE A 40 -14.12 1.13 -52.57
N PRO A 41 -13.39 1.21 -53.70
CA PRO A 41 -12.02 0.69 -53.80
C PRO A 41 -11.10 1.27 -52.70
N SER A 42 -10.27 0.43 -52.10
CA SER A 42 -9.43 0.85 -50.93
C SER A 42 -8.53 2.05 -51.21
N ALA A 43 -8.02 2.18 -52.42
CA ALA A 43 -7.20 3.30 -52.86
C ALA A 43 -7.94 4.65 -52.89
N ASN A 44 -9.25 4.63 -52.97
CA ASN A 44 -10.08 5.82 -53.10
C ASN A 44 -10.82 6.21 -51.81
N ARG A 45 -10.65 5.44 -50.72
CA ARG A 45 -11.39 5.65 -49.47
C ARG A 45 -10.89 6.84 -48.68
N VAL A 46 -11.82 7.68 -48.27
CA VAL A 46 -11.65 8.69 -47.19
C VAL A 46 -12.54 8.32 -46.01
N TYR A 47 -11.97 8.17 -44.86
CA TYR A 47 -12.69 7.76 -43.67
C TYR A 47 -13.07 8.97 -42.82
N SER A 48 -14.29 9.01 -42.35
CA SER A 48 -14.75 9.89 -41.28
C SER A 48 -15.38 9.04 -40.18
N ILE A 49 -15.17 9.45 -38.93
CA ILE A 49 -15.71 8.78 -37.74
C ILE A 49 -16.57 9.76 -37.01
N ASP A 50 -17.82 9.41 -36.81
CA ASP A 50 -18.72 10.15 -35.91
C ASP A 50 -18.22 9.96 -34.47
N GLN A 51 -17.82 11.05 -33.84
CA GLN A 51 -17.23 11.02 -32.47
C GLN A 51 -18.24 10.65 -31.38
N GLN A 52 -19.53 10.72 -31.64
CA GLN A 52 -20.59 10.36 -30.70
C GLN A 52 -21.01 8.91 -30.81
N THR A 53 -21.18 8.43 -32.02
CA THR A 53 -21.70 7.09 -32.31
C THR A 53 -20.58 6.07 -32.61
N GLY A 54 -19.38 6.54 -32.99
CA GLY A 54 -18.29 5.69 -33.46
C GLY A 54 -18.52 5.06 -34.83
N ILE A 55 -19.57 5.50 -35.55
CA ILE A 55 -19.87 4.99 -36.91
C ILE A 55 -18.86 5.53 -37.89
N VAL A 56 -18.34 4.65 -38.72
CA VAL A 56 -17.37 4.99 -39.75
C VAL A 56 -18.09 5.15 -41.10
N THR A 57 -17.94 6.33 -41.69
CA THR A 57 -18.42 6.61 -43.06
C THR A 57 -17.22 6.65 -44.01
N VAL A 58 -17.33 5.97 -45.13
CA VAL A 58 -16.34 5.98 -46.21
C VAL A 58 -16.89 6.80 -47.37
N THR A 59 -16.09 7.76 -47.83
CA THR A 59 -16.39 8.58 -49.01
C THR A 59 -15.37 8.29 -50.11
N ASP A 60 -15.81 8.22 -51.35
CA ASP A 60 -14.93 8.04 -52.51
C ASP A 60 -14.29 9.38 -52.92
N LYS A 61 -12.96 9.43 -53.00
CA LYS A 61 -12.21 10.60 -53.46
C LYS A 61 -12.54 11.02 -54.88
N THR A 62 -12.95 10.04 -55.71
CA THR A 62 -13.22 10.28 -57.13
C THR A 62 -14.69 10.65 -57.39
N GLY A 63 -15.56 10.46 -56.39
CA GLY A 63 -16.98 10.69 -56.55
C GLY A 63 -17.73 9.66 -57.38
N ALA A 64 -17.05 8.56 -57.77
CA ALA A 64 -17.66 7.50 -58.57
C ALA A 64 -18.65 6.62 -57.79
N TYR A 65 -18.47 6.55 -56.48
CA TYR A 65 -19.31 5.78 -55.56
C TYR A 65 -19.96 6.71 -54.50
N PRO A 66 -21.24 6.43 -54.14
CA PRO A 66 -21.84 7.17 -53.02
C PRO A 66 -21.14 6.90 -51.71
N SER A 67 -21.25 7.83 -50.75
CA SER A 67 -20.76 7.61 -49.40
C SER A 67 -21.47 6.42 -48.76
N GLN A 68 -20.71 5.58 -48.07
CA GLN A 68 -21.20 4.37 -47.43
C GLN A 68 -20.87 4.36 -45.94
N GLU A 69 -21.89 4.15 -45.11
CA GLU A 69 -21.68 3.82 -43.71
C GLU A 69 -21.27 2.35 -43.58
N LEU A 70 -20.19 2.09 -42.85
CA LEU A 70 -19.72 0.72 -42.64
C LEU A 70 -20.52 0.05 -41.54
N SER A 71 -20.76 -1.25 -41.72
CA SER A 71 -21.32 -2.08 -40.65
C SER A 71 -20.38 -2.09 -39.44
N TYR A 72 -20.93 -2.36 -38.30
CA TYR A 72 -20.18 -2.40 -37.04
C TYR A 72 -20.78 -3.43 -36.07
N ASN A 73 -19.97 -3.83 -35.09
CA ASN A 73 -20.40 -4.62 -33.94
C ASN A 73 -20.47 -3.70 -32.71
N THR A 74 -21.61 -3.66 -32.04
CA THR A 74 -21.71 -2.95 -30.76
C THR A 74 -21.04 -3.77 -29.68
N ARG A 75 -20.15 -3.12 -28.93
CA ARG A 75 -19.42 -3.68 -27.81
C ARG A 75 -19.84 -3.00 -26.51
N ASN A 76 -20.15 -3.83 -25.52
CA ASN A 76 -20.62 -3.39 -24.21
C ASN A 76 -19.54 -3.66 -23.17
N THR A 77 -19.21 -2.63 -22.37
CA THR A 77 -18.23 -2.72 -21.30
C THR A 77 -18.48 -1.60 -20.27
N PHE A 78 -17.59 -1.45 -19.32
CA PHE A 78 -17.62 -0.35 -18.38
C PHE A 78 -16.52 0.67 -18.66
N LYS A 79 -16.85 1.94 -18.53
CA LYS A 79 -15.88 3.03 -18.48
C LYS A 79 -15.51 3.29 -17.03
N SER A 80 -14.22 3.25 -16.72
CA SER A 80 -13.70 3.56 -15.41
C SER A 80 -13.40 5.05 -15.26
N ASN A 81 -13.91 5.65 -14.20
CA ASN A 81 -13.61 7.02 -13.79
C ASN A 81 -13.08 7.02 -12.35
N ILE A 82 -12.12 7.88 -12.07
CA ILE A 82 -11.62 8.08 -10.71
C ILE A 82 -12.55 9.01 -9.97
N GLN A 83 -12.94 8.62 -8.76
CA GLN A 83 -13.72 9.44 -7.85
C GLN A 83 -13.04 9.52 -6.49
N TYR A 84 -13.11 10.71 -5.88
CA TYR A 84 -12.73 10.89 -4.47
C TYR A 84 -14.01 10.90 -3.63
N ARG A 85 -13.97 10.18 -2.53
CA ARG A 85 -15.07 10.10 -1.57
C ARG A 85 -14.55 10.09 -0.14
N ASN A 86 -15.47 10.19 0.81
CA ASN A 86 -15.17 10.02 2.22
C ASN A 86 -14.90 8.56 2.52
N GLY A 87 -13.77 8.28 3.12
CA GLY A 87 -13.40 6.96 3.63
C GLY A 87 -13.83 6.77 5.08
N SER A 88 -13.62 5.56 5.57
CA SER A 88 -13.92 5.19 6.95
C SER A 88 -12.97 5.83 7.95
N PRO A 89 -13.42 6.11 9.18
CA PRO A 89 -12.59 6.77 10.19
C PRO A 89 -11.33 6.00 10.53
N VAL A 90 -10.25 6.73 10.80
CA VAL A 90 -9.00 6.18 11.30
C VAL A 90 -8.71 6.68 12.70
N GLU A 91 -8.18 5.82 13.54
CA GLU A 91 -7.84 6.12 14.93
C GLU A 91 -6.34 6.14 15.13
N ARG A 92 -5.86 7.18 15.81
CA ARG A 92 -4.48 7.34 16.24
C ARG A 92 -4.47 7.69 17.72
N MET A 93 -3.63 7.01 18.48
CA MET A 93 -3.38 7.32 19.87
C MET A 93 -1.87 7.40 20.08
N GLY A 94 -1.46 8.26 20.98
CA GLY A 94 -0.05 8.38 21.32
C GLY A 94 0.13 8.79 22.77
N LEU A 95 1.28 8.40 23.30
CA LEU A 95 1.80 8.79 24.58
C LEU A 95 3.24 9.19 24.36
N ASP A 96 3.58 10.44 24.69
CA ASP A 96 4.93 10.97 24.67
C ASP A 96 5.36 11.26 26.10
N TRP A 97 6.60 10.97 26.45
CA TRP A 97 7.14 11.27 27.78
C TRP A 97 8.57 11.80 27.72
N ILE A 98 8.88 12.66 28.68
CA ILE A 98 10.21 13.17 28.96
C ILE A 98 10.42 13.10 30.47
N ILE A 99 11.49 12.44 30.88
CA ILE A 99 11.90 12.33 32.26
C ILE A 99 13.33 12.88 32.38
N ASP A 100 13.46 14.07 32.95
CA ASP A 100 14.75 14.64 33.35
C ASP A 100 15.01 14.25 34.82
N PHE A 101 15.94 13.35 35.02
CA PHE A 101 16.33 12.96 36.39
C PHE A 101 17.08 14.08 37.09
N ALA A 102 16.99 14.11 38.39
CA ALA A 102 17.82 15.02 39.16
C ALA A 102 19.31 14.75 38.86
N GLN A 103 20.07 15.83 38.70
CA GLN A 103 21.50 15.73 38.46
C GLN A 103 22.17 14.91 39.56
N ILE A 104 23.07 14.04 39.21
CA ILE A 104 23.94 13.31 40.17
C ILE A 104 25.11 14.24 40.52
N PRO A 105 25.11 14.91 41.72
CA PRO A 105 26.09 15.98 41.99
C PRO A 105 27.53 15.50 42.00
N ALA A 106 27.77 14.30 42.56
CA ALA A 106 29.11 13.71 42.65
C ALA A 106 29.78 13.50 41.30
N LEU A 107 28.99 13.15 40.29
CA LEU A 107 29.46 12.92 38.93
C LEU A 107 29.18 14.08 37.99
N ARG A 108 28.44 15.07 38.45
CA ARG A 108 27.93 16.19 37.63
C ARG A 108 27.24 15.68 36.35
N THR A 109 26.49 14.60 36.50
CA THR A 109 25.84 13.88 35.39
C THR A 109 24.35 14.15 35.43
N SER A 110 23.80 14.54 34.29
CA SER A 110 22.38 14.59 34.00
C SER A 110 21.96 13.42 33.15
N VAL A 111 20.80 12.87 33.43
CA VAL A 111 20.20 11.76 32.69
C VAL A 111 18.81 12.18 32.27
N ARG A 112 18.52 11.98 30.99
CA ARG A 112 17.20 12.19 30.38
C ARG A 112 16.74 10.95 29.67
N LEU A 113 15.51 10.54 29.93
CA LEU A 113 14.81 9.48 29.22
C LEU A 113 13.61 10.12 28.53
N ASP A 114 13.56 10.03 27.21
CA ASP A 114 12.41 10.45 26.42
C ASP A 114 11.95 9.32 25.50
N GLY A 115 10.68 9.35 25.13
CA GLY A 115 10.14 8.30 24.25
C GLY A 115 8.70 8.55 23.87
N ASN A 116 8.21 7.64 23.05
CA ASN A 116 6.83 7.68 22.58
C ASN A 116 6.28 6.26 22.36
N TYR A 117 4.97 6.14 22.53
CA TYR A 117 4.21 5.01 22.10
C TYR A 117 3.10 5.47 21.17
N TYR A 118 3.04 4.90 19.97
CA TYR A 118 2.01 5.21 18.98
C TYR A 118 1.20 3.99 18.63
N TYR A 119 -0.10 4.21 18.47
CA TYR A 119 -1.08 3.26 18.01
C TYR A 119 -1.83 3.85 16.82
N TYR A 120 -2.00 3.04 15.79
CA TYR A 120 -2.81 3.36 14.63
C TYR A 120 -3.70 2.17 14.28
N LYS A 121 -4.99 2.44 14.06
CA LYS A 121 -5.94 1.48 13.48
C LYS A 121 -6.79 2.18 12.42
N GLY A 122 -6.85 1.58 11.23
CA GLY A 122 -7.74 2.03 10.16
C GLY A 122 -8.27 0.84 9.40
N ILE A 123 -9.57 0.81 9.14
CA ILE A 123 -10.25 -0.19 8.32
C ILE A 123 -11.19 0.58 7.41
N GLU A 124 -11.06 0.38 6.09
CA GLU A 124 -12.03 0.90 5.15
C GLU A 124 -13.21 -0.06 5.09
N GLU A 125 -14.36 0.43 5.48
CA GLU A 125 -15.62 -0.35 5.52
C GLU A 125 -16.45 -0.19 4.24
N ASN A 126 -16.14 0.83 3.43
CA ASN A 126 -16.77 1.00 2.14
C ASN A 126 -16.20 0.03 1.10
N LEU A 127 -17.07 -0.50 0.26
CA LEU A 127 -16.65 -1.37 -0.83
C LEU A 127 -15.85 -0.61 -1.88
N ILE A 128 -14.85 -1.29 -2.43
CA ILE A 128 -14.00 -0.81 -3.52
C ILE A 128 -14.42 -1.52 -4.79
N ALA A 129 -14.79 -0.75 -5.82
CA ALA A 129 -15.12 -1.32 -7.12
C ALA A 129 -13.85 -1.58 -7.93
N TRP A 130 -13.77 -2.75 -8.56
CA TRP A 130 -12.70 -3.10 -9.48
C TRP A 130 -13.17 -4.12 -10.52
N MET A 131 -12.60 -4.03 -11.71
CA MET A 131 -12.74 -5.04 -12.77
C MET A 131 -11.37 -5.31 -13.42
N PRO A 132 -11.17 -6.47 -14.02
CA PRO A 132 -9.98 -6.77 -14.81
C PRO A 132 -9.71 -5.71 -15.88
N SER A 133 -8.44 -5.57 -16.28
CA SER A 133 -8.05 -4.60 -17.30
C SER A 133 -8.76 -4.86 -18.64
N SER A 134 -8.79 -3.85 -19.50
CA SER A 134 -9.37 -3.94 -20.85
C SER A 134 -8.78 -5.04 -21.74
N ALA A 135 -7.64 -5.60 -21.34
CA ALA A 135 -7.06 -6.78 -22.02
C ALA A 135 -7.72 -8.11 -21.62
N SER A 136 -8.56 -8.14 -20.60
CA SER A 136 -9.29 -9.32 -20.16
C SER A 136 -10.66 -9.34 -20.83
N ASN A 137 -10.75 -10.01 -21.98
CA ASN A 137 -12.02 -10.20 -22.68
C ASN A 137 -12.80 -11.39 -22.07
N MET A 138 -14.10 -11.41 -22.34
CA MET A 138 -14.95 -12.58 -22.15
C MET A 138 -14.48 -13.74 -23.06
N ALA A 139 -14.93 -14.95 -22.78
CA ALA A 139 -14.59 -16.12 -23.58
C ALA A 139 -15.03 -16.01 -25.06
N ASP A 140 -16.08 -15.23 -25.32
CA ASP A 140 -16.60 -14.92 -26.65
C ASP A 140 -15.83 -13.79 -27.37
N GLY A 141 -14.74 -13.28 -26.78
CA GLY A 141 -13.94 -12.18 -27.32
C GLY A 141 -14.54 -10.79 -27.10
N ASN A 142 -15.69 -10.67 -26.46
CA ASN A 142 -16.27 -9.40 -26.10
C ASN A 142 -15.54 -8.78 -24.90
N PRO A 143 -15.61 -7.44 -24.72
CA PRO A 143 -15.09 -6.80 -23.54
C PRO A 143 -15.73 -7.34 -22.26
N TYR A 144 -14.97 -7.31 -21.16
CA TYR A 144 -15.44 -7.80 -19.87
C TYR A 144 -16.61 -6.97 -19.34
N LYS A 145 -17.64 -7.65 -18.79
CA LYS A 145 -18.93 -7.05 -18.44
C LYS A 145 -19.27 -7.11 -16.94
N TYR A 146 -18.36 -7.50 -16.09
CA TYR A 146 -18.61 -7.62 -14.65
C TYR A 146 -17.72 -6.67 -13.85
N VAL A 147 -18.28 -6.09 -12.80
CA VAL A 147 -17.55 -5.26 -11.82
C VAL A 147 -17.64 -5.93 -10.48
N GLY A 148 -16.51 -6.20 -9.83
CA GLY A 148 -16.45 -6.71 -8.47
C GLY A 148 -16.43 -5.58 -7.45
N TYR A 149 -17.05 -5.83 -6.28
CA TYR A 149 -17.07 -4.92 -5.13
C TYR A 149 -16.40 -5.62 -3.94
N TYR A 150 -15.27 -5.07 -3.50
CA TYR A 150 -14.36 -5.71 -2.54
C TYR A 150 -14.38 -5.00 -1.20
N GLY A 151 -14.26 -5.77 -0.12
CA GLY A 151 -14.06 -5.27 1.23
C GLY A 151 -12.63 -4.80 1.51
N GLY A 152 -11.72 -4.96 0.58
CA GLY A 152 -10.34 -4.51 0.66
C GLY A 152 -9.67 -4.48 -0.70
N SER A 153 -8.53 -3.80 -0.82
CA SER A 153 -7.76 -3.78 -2.07
C SER A 153 -7.19 -5.13 -2.39
N SER A 154 -7.05 -5.42 -3.67
CA SER A 154 -6.25 -6.54 -4.15
C SER A 154 -4.82 -6.43 -3.65
N ILE A 155 -4.24 -7.55 -3.27
CA ILE A 155 -2.84 -7.66 -2.85
C ILE A 155 -1.92 -8.14 -3.97
N THR A 156 -2.43 -8.31 -5.18
CA THR A 156 -1.61 -8.69 -6.32
C THR A 156 -0.85 -7.48 -6.86
N SER A 157 0.38 -7.69 -7.29
CA SER A 157 1.22 -6.64 -7.87
C SER A 157 0.70 -6.12 -9.22
N THR A 158 -0.17 -6.87 -9.88
CA THR A 158 -0.77 -6.52 -11.17
C THR A 158 -2.02 -5.68 -11.05
N SER A 159 -2.56 -5.54 -9.86
CA SER A 159 -3.74 -4.73 -9.70
C SER A 159 -3.34 -3.26 -9.59
N SER A 160 -3.64 -2.51 -10.59
CA SER A 160 -3.78 -1.06 -10.52
C SER A 160 -4.97 -0.63 -9.67
N SER A 161 -5.38 -1.49 -8.74
CA SER A 161 -6.54 -1.24 -7.94
C SER A 161 -6.35 0.07 -7.21
N THR A 162 -7.22 0.85 -7.37
CA THR A 162 -7.87 1.75 -6.49
C THR A 162 -7.33 1.68 -5.11
N SER A 163 -6.12 2.00 -4.99
CA SER A 163 -5.54 1.91 -3.68
C SER A 163 -6.19 2.86 -2.79
N ALA A 164 -6.86 2.25 -2.09
CA ALA A 164 -7.23 2.79 -0.93
C ALA A 164 -6.30 3.59 -0.18
N SER A 165 -6.86 4.44 0.50
CA SER A 165 -6.22 5.18 1.55
C SER A 165 -5.52 4.23 2.52
N VAL A 166 -4.62 4.79 3.30
CA VAL A 166 -3.96 4.14 4.43
C VAL A 166 -4.90 3.44 5.41
N SER A 167 -6.19 3.74 5.37
CA SER A 167 -7.22 3.15 6.22
C SER A 167 -7.68 1.76 5.77
N ASN A 168 -7.18 1.23 4.66
CA ASN A 168 -7.67 -0.02 4.10
C ASN A 168 -7.18 -1.28 4.85
N GLY A 169 -7.41 -1.32 6.14
CA GLY A 169 -7.21 -2.51 6.96
C GLY A 169 -5.82 -2.68 7.54
N ARG A 170 -5.36 -1.74 8.37
CA ARG A 170 -4.06 -1.84 9.05
C ARG A 170 -4.15 -1.50 10.53
N LEU A 171 -3.45 -2.29 11.33
CA LEU A 171 -3.10 -2.02 12.71
C LEU A 171 -1.60 -1.85 12.83
N SER A 172 -1.13 -0.78 13.49
CA SER A 172 0.28 -0.63 13.84
C SER A 172 0.47 -0.08 15.25
N LYS A 173 1.55 -0.52 15.90
CA LYS A 173 1.95 -0.09 17.24
C LYS A 173 3.46 0.10 17.23
N GLN A 174 3.95 1.16 17.86
CA GLN A 174 5.38 1.45 17.91
C GLN A 174 5.75 2.04 19.27
N LEU A 175 6.87 1.59 19.84
CA LEU A 175 7.48 2.11 21.03
C LEU A 175 8.93 2.51 20.73
N ASN A 176 9.22 3.79 20.83
CA ASN A 176 10.58 4.32 20.71
C ASN A 176 11.02 4.92 22.03
N MET A 177 12.29 4.78 22.36
CA MET A 177 12.89 5.38 23.57
C MET A 177 14.31 5.87 23.26
N ASN A 178 14.67 6.99 23.91
CA ASN A 178 15.98 7.57 23.85
C ASN A 178 16.47 7.83 25.27
N LEU A 179 17.73 7.50 25.51
CA LEU A 179 18.43 7.78 26.76
C LEU A 179 19.59 8.72 26.45
N THR A 180 19.60 9.89 27.08
CA THR A 180 20.69 10.86 26.99
C THR A 180 21.38 11.00 28.35
N ILE A 181 22.70 10.82 28.36
CA ILE A 181 23.55 10.97 29.54
C ILE A 181 24.56 12.07 29.25
N THR A 182 24.61 13.11 30.05
CA THR A 182 25.58 14.21 29.91
C THR A 182 26.34 14.40 31.19
N THR A 183 27.66 14.28 31.13
CA THR A 183 28.58 14.44 32.25
C THR A 183 29.50 15.64 32.03
N HIS A 184 29.53 16.55 32.98
CA HIS A 184 30.45 17.68 32.98
C HIS A 184 31.66 17.40 33.88
N ILE A 185 32.86 17.56 33.33
CA ILE A 185 34.14 17.36 34.05
C ILE A 185 34.88 18.70 34.08
N PRO A 186 34.54 19.59 35.06
CA PRO A 186 35.05 20.97 35.05
C PRO A 186 36.55 21.06 35.24
N LYS A 187 37.17 20.18 36.02
CA LYS A 187 38.62 20.17 36.23
C LYS A 187 39.45 20.17 34.95
N ILE A 188 38.93 19.53 33.93
CA ILE A 188 39.60 19.44 32.63
C ILE A 188 38.76 20.11 31.53
N ARG A 189 37.69 20.85 31.89
CA ARG A 189 36.81 21.58 30.97
C ARG A 189 36.30 20.69 29.86
N MET A 190 35.74 19.52 30.19
CA MET A 190 35.20 18.54 29.26
C MET A 190 33.74 18.27 29.53
N ILE A 191 33.01 18.03 28.44
CA ILE A 191 31.61 17.59 28.43
C ILE A 191 31.53 16.30 27.63
N LEU A 192 31.08 15.23 28.25
CA LEU A 192 30.78 13.96 27.60
C LEU A 192 29.27 13.81 27.49
N SER A 193 28.77 13.66 26.30
CA SER A 193 27.37 13.34 26.04
C SER A 193 27.25 12.01 25.29
N MET A 194 26.41 11.13 25.77
CA MET A 194 26.06 9.87 25.10
C MET A 194 24.55 9.84 24.91
N ARG A 195 24.11 9.46 23.71
CA ARG A 195 22.70 9.28 23.39
C ARG A 195 22.48 7.89 22.78
N ILE A 196 21.57 7.13 23.38
CA ILE A 196 21.09 5.84 22.87
C ILE A 196 19.68 6.07 22.36
N GLU A 197 19.44 5.71 21.12
CA GLU A 197 18.16 5.86 20.43
C GLU A 197 17.72 4.50 19.89
N GLY A 198 16.43 4.16 20.08
CA GLY A 198 15.98 2.86 19.58
C GLY A 198 14.47 2.71 19.49
N SER A 199 14.08 1.72 18.68
CA SER A 199 12.73 1.20 18.59
C SER A 199 12.68 -0.16 19.29
N PHE A 200 11.91 -0.23 20.38
CA PHE A 200 11.86 -1.40 21.26
C PHE A 200 10.62 -2.27 21.03
N TYR A 201 9.64 -1.72 20.31
CA TYR A 201 8.47 -2.46 19.87
C TYR A 201 7.97 -1.87 18.56
N ASN A 202 7.88 -2.71 17.53
CA ASN A 202 7.32 -2.33 16.24
C ASN A 202 6.44 -3.48 15.75
N TYR A 203 5.15 -3.22 15.69
CA TYR A 203 4.13 -4.20 15.34
C TYR A 203 3.26 -3.66 14.20
N LYS A 204 3.04 -4.49 13.17
CA LYS A 204 2.11 -4.22 12.08
C LYS A 204 1.29 -5.47 11.80
N LYS A 205 0.03 -5.27 11.44
CA LYS A 205 -0.86 -6.33 10.97
C LYS A 205 -1.81 -5.77 9.93
N ASN A 206 -1.92 -6.46 8.79
CA ASN A 206 -3.00 -6.23 7.85
C ASN A 206 -4.25 -6.98 8.35
N LEU A 207 -5.42 -6.35 8.20
CA LEU A 207 -6.66 -6.85 8.76
C LEU A 207 -7.50 -7.49 7.65
N SER A 208 -7.83 -8.76 7.83
CA SER A 208 -8.66 -9.56 6.90
C SER A 208 -10.15 -9.47 7.20
N GLU A 209 -10.51 -8.87 8.33
CA GLU A 209 -11.87 -8.78 8.84
C GLU A 209 -12.24 -7.32 9.09
N TYR A 210 -13.52 -7.02 9.02
CA TYR A 210 -14.08 -5.75 9.47
C TYR A 210 -14.05 -5.63 11.00
N SER A 211 -14.42 -4.46 11.51
CA SER A 211 -14.45 -4.22 12.96
C SER A 211 -15.48 -5.10 13.71
N ASN A 212 -16.50 -5.54 13.02
CA ASN A 212 -17.54 -6.47 13.53
C ASN A 212 -17.15 -7.96 13.42
N GLY A 213 -15.96 -8.27 12.87
CA GLY A 213 -15.49 -9.65 12.69
C GLY A 213 -15.89 -10.30 11.37
N GLU A 214 -16.66 -9.62 10.53
CA GLU A 214 -17.02 -10.14 9.20
C GLU A 214 -15.82 -10.14 8.24
N SER A 215 -15.79 -11.15 7.37
CA SER A 215 -14.74 -11.28 6.35
C SER A 215 -14.76 -10.12 5.36
N ARG A 216 -13.58 -9.63 5.01
CA ARG A 216 -13.39 -8.66 3.93
C ARG A 216 -13.12 -9.32 2.57
N GLY A 217 -13.45 -10.61 2.44
CA GLY A 217 -13.27 -11.37 1.21
C GLY A 217 -11.86 -11.96 1.02
N PHE A 218 -11.02 -11.93 2.05
CA PHE A 218 -9.69 -12.55 1.99
C PHE A 218 -9.75 -14.00 2.43
N ALA A 219 -9.14 -14.89 1.65
CA ALA A 219 -9.04 -16.31 1.97
C ALA A 219 -7.61 -16.82 1.74
N LEU A 220 -7.17 -17.75 2.58
CA LEU A 220 -5.91 -18.46 2.39
C LEU A 220 -6.21 -19.78 1.69
N GLU A 221 -5.74 -19.94 0.47
CA GLU A 221 -6.02 -21.09 -0.39
C GLU A 221 -4.75 -21.86 -0.75
N ASN A 222 -4.93 -23.10 -1.15
CA ASN A 222 -3.86 -23.91 -1.70
C ASN A 222 -3.54 -23.45 -3.13
N ALA A 223 -2.24 -23.35 -3.43
CA ALA A 223 -1.77 -22.89 -4.74
C ALA A 223 -1.86 -23.95 -5.85
N GLY A 224 -2.05 -25.24 -5.51
CA GLY A 224 -1.92 -26.31 -6.46
C GLY A 224 -0.55 -26.24 -7.16
N ASP A 225 -0.55 -26.36 -8.48
CA ASP A 225 0.69 -26.29 -9.30
C ASP A 225 1.19 -24.86 -9.55
N TYR A 226 0.57 -23.85 -8.97
CA TYR A 226 0.87 -22.44 -9.26
C TYR A 226 2.19 -21.95 -8.67
N PHE A 227 2.65 -22.56 -7.56
CA PHE A 227 3.92 -22.21 -6.90
C PHE A 227 4.73 -23.46 -6.64
N SER A 228 6.03 -23.40 -6.89
CA SER A 228 6.93 -24.47 -6.48
C SER A 228 6.94 -24.60 -4.96
N THR A 229 7.14 -25.82 -4.47
CA THR A 229 7.23 -26.13 -3.04
C THR A 229 8.35 -25.38 -2.33
N ASP A 230 9.35 -24.93 -3.09
CA ASP A 230 10.52 -24.24 -2.55
C ASP A 230 10.27 -22.75 -2.31
N TYR A 231 9.18 -22.19 -2.84
CA TYR A 231 8.90 -20.76 -2.78
C TYR A 231 8.17 -20.33 -1.51
N ASP A 232 7.37 -21.20 -0.92
CA ASP A 232 6.56 -20.88 0.27
C ASP A 232 7.09 -21.58 1.51
N ILE A 233 8.09 -20.96 2.13
CA ILE A 233 8.71 -21.46 3.37
C ILE A 233 7.76 -21.42 4.58
N TYR A 234 6.73 -20.60 4.55
CA TYR A 234 5.82 -20.38 5.69
C TYR A 234 4.42 -20.91 5.46
N GLY A 235 3.93 -20.87 4.28
CA GLY A 235 2.58 -21.29 3.92
C GLY A 235 2.52 -22.53 3.03
N LYS A 236 3.65 -23.03 2.55
CA LYS A 236 3.78 -24.25 1.72
C LYS A 236 2.65 -24.40 0.70
N ASN A 237 2.81 -23.80 -0.45
CA ASN A 237 1.83 -23.82 -1.53
C ASN A 237 0.49 -23.14 -1.20
N LYS A 238 0.50 -22.13 -0.36
CA LYS A 238 -0.66 -21.30 -0.10
C LYS A 238 -0.49 -19.90 -0.68
N TYR A 239 -1.61 -19.31 -1.03
CA TYR A 239 -1.67 -17.91 -1.45
C TYR A 239 -2.89 -17.24 -0.80
N VAL A 240 -2.89 -15.92 -0.77
CA VAL A 240 -4.07 -15.16 -0.35
C VAL A 240 -4.90 -14.85 -1.60
N ALA A 241 -6.14 -15.34 -1.62
CA ALA A 241 -7.15 -14.96 -2.59
C ALA A 241 -7.98 -13.79 -2.05
N VAL A 242 -8.33 -12.85 -2.93
CA VAL A 242 -9.21 -11.73 -2.62
C VAL A 242 -10.46 -11.87 -3.48
N TYR A 243 -11.55 -12.19 -2.81
CA TYR A 243 -12.86 -12.35 -3.41
C TYR A 243 -13.63 -11.04 -3.31
N PRO A 244 -14.37 -10.65 -4.36
CA PRO A 244 -15.38 -9.61 -4.19
C PRO A 244 -16.49 -10.12 -3.26
N LEU A 245 -17.08 -9.22 -2.49
CA LEU A 245 -18.27 -9.53 -1.68
C LEU A 245 -19.53 -9.52 -2.56
N TYR A 246 -19.54 -8.64 -3.54
CA TYR A 246 -20.62 -8.52 -4.52
C TYR A 246 -20.02 -8.31 -5.92
N TYR A 247 -20.85 -8.50 -6.92
CA TYR A 247 -20.57 -8.06 -8.29
C TYR A 247 -21.83 -7.50 -8.95
N SER A 248 -21.66 -6.70 -10.01
CA SER A 248 -22.72 -6.27 -10.90
C SER A 248 -22.40 -6.63 -12.33
N THR A 249 -23.44 -6.64 -13.18
CA THR A 249 -23.31 -6.90 -14.62
C THR A 249 -23.50 -5.62 -15.41
N TRP A 250 -23.11 -5.63 -16.67
CA TRP A 250 -23.36 -4.48 -17.55
C TRP A 250 -24.86 -4.26 -17.79
N GLU A 251 -25.63 -5.35 -17.86
CA GLU A 251 -27.06 -5.37 -18.06
C GLU A 251 -27.83 -4.81 -16.84
N ASP A 252 -27.28 -5.01 -15.65
CA ASP A 252 -27.84 -4.50 -14.37
C ASP A 252 -26.71 -3.97 -13.47
N PRO A 253 -26.26 -2.73 -13.74
CA PRO A 253 -25.11 -2.16 -13.04
C PRO A 253 -25.44 -1.71 -11.61
N ASP A 254 -26.69 -1.51 -11.28
CA ASP A 254 -27.15 -0.98 -9.99
C ASP A 254 -27.39 -2.09 -8.96
N THR A 255 -27.67 -3.30 -9.41
CA THR A 255 -27.86 -4.46 -8.53
C THR A 255 -26.52 -5.09 -8.13
N ARG A 256 -26.31 -5.24 -6.84
CA ARG A 256 -25.16 -5.96 -6.27
C ARG A 256 -25.53 -7.39 -5.94
N ILE A 257 -25.04 -8.32 -6.73
CA ILE A 257 -25.29 -9.75 -6.56
C ILE A 257 -24.25 -10.32 -5.60
N PRO A 258 -24.62 -11.07 -4.53
CA PRO A 258 -23.67 -11.73 -3.64
C PRO A 258 -22.75 -12.67 -4.42
N PHE A 259 -21.43 -12.44 -4.31
CA PHE A 259 -20.46 -13.14 -5.14
C PHE A 259 -20.31 -14.63 -4.74
N ALA A 260 -20.11 -14.90 -3.46
CA ALA A 260 -19.77 -16.24 -2.99
C ALA A 260 -20.83 -17.29 -3.36
N GLU A 261 -22.10 -16.96 -3.17
CA GLU A 261 -23.22 -17.85 -3.48
C GLU A 261 -23.33 -18.12 -4.98
N LYS A 262 -23.24 -17.05 -5.79
CA LYS A 262 -23.34 -17.18 -7.24
C LYS A 262 -22.14 -17.88 -7.85
N PHE A 263 -20.95 -17.62 -7.31
CA PHE A 263 -19.72 -18.26 -7.75
C PHE A 263 -19.71 -19.76 -7.44
N ALA A 264 -20.17 -20.16 -6.26
CA ALA A 264 -20.34 -21.57 -5.89
C ALA A 264 -21.38 -22.27 -6.77
N TRP A 265 -22.52 -21.64 -6.98
CA TRP A 265 -23.54 -22.14 -7.88
C TRP A 265 -23.04 -22.31 -9.31
N ALA A 266 -22.33 -21.33 -9.83
CA ALA A 266 -21.79 -21.36 -11.20
C ALA A 266 -20.78 -22.49 -11.39
N LYS A 267 -19.96 -22.78 -10.36
CA LYS A 267 -18.99 -23.87 -10.40
C LYS A 267 -19.63 -25.22 -10.70
N GLU A 268 -20.85 -25.46 -10.22
CA GLU A 268 -21.59 -26.73 -10.37
C GLU A 268 -22.51 -26.74 -11.59
N ASN A 269 -23.04 -25.56 -11.96
CA ASN A 269 -24.15 -25.47 -12.92
C ASN A 269 -23.84 -24.72 -14.20
N ASP A 270 -22.82 -23.83 -14.20
CA ASP A 270 -22.51 -22.97 -15.35
C ASP A 270 -21.01 -22.68 -15.40
N THR A 271 -20.28 -23.57 -16.05
CA THR A 271 -18.81 -23.45 -16.20
C THR A 271 -18.39 -22.16 -16.92
N ALA A 272 -19.19 -21.67 -17.87
CA ALA A 272 -18.87 -20.45 -18.59
C ALA A 272 -18.92 -19.24 -17.65
N LEU A 273 -20.00 -19.09 -16.91
CA LEU A 273 -20.13 -18.05 -15.90
C LEU A 273 -19.07 -18.16 -14.81
N TYR A 274 -18.78 -19.37 -14.34
CA TYR A 274 -17.72 -19.61 -13.34
C TYR A 274 -16.38 -19.09 -13.81
N ASN A 275 -15.98 -19.40 -15.05
CA ASN A 275 -14.71 -18.93 -15.61
C ASN A 275 -14.67 -17.41 -15.76
N GLU A 276 -15.79 -16.78 -16.07
CA GLU A 276 -15.86 -15.32 -16.15
C GLU A 276 -15.78 -14.68 -14.75
N LEU A 277 -16.52 -15.20 -13.77
CA LEU A 277 -16.46 -14.69 -12.39
C LEU A 277 -15.09 -14.94 -11.75
N ALA A 278 -14.41 -16.03 -12.09
CA ALA A 278 -13.06 -16.32 -11.59
C ALA A 278 -12.05 -15.22 -11.95
N LYS A 279 -12.25 -14.46 -13.02
CA LYS A 279 -11.41 -13.33 -13.39
C LYS A 279 -11.50 -12.15 -12.40
N LEU A 280 -12.56 -12.10 -11.61
CA LEU A 280 -12.71 -11.14 -10.51
C LEU A 280 -11.90 -11.53 -9.26
N VAL A 281 -11.53 -12.81 -9.12
CA VAL A 281 -10.74 -13.26 -7.97
C VAL A 281 -9.27 -12.92 -8.20
N THR A 282 -8.71 -12.07 -7.35
CA THR A 282 -7.30 -11.71 -7.41
C THR A 282 -6.48 -12.54 -6.43
N LYS A 283 -5.21 -12.80 -6.76
CA LYS A 283 -4.35 -13.71 -6.00
C LYS A 283 -2.99 -13.10 -5.73
N SER A 284 -2.40 -13.45 -4.59
CA SER A 284 -1.02 -13.08 -4.24
C SER A 284 -0.24 -14.30 -3.80
N SER A 285 1.03 -14.36 -4.15
CA SER A 285 1.95 -15.40 -3.67
C SER A 285 2.28 -15.27 -2.18
N THR A 286 1.90 -14.18 -1.53
CA THR A 286 2.26 -13.91 -0.15
C THR A 286 1.24 -14.50 0.81
N SER A 287 1.47 -15.73 1.26
CA SER A 287 0.59 -16.44 2.20
C SER A 287 0.56 -15.81 3.60
N TYR A 288 1.63 -15.15 4.01
CA TYR A 288 1.78 -14.53 5.33
C TYR A 288 1.29 -13.07 5.41
N TYR A 289 0.63 -12.55 4.37
CA TYR A 289 0.22 -11.13 4.28
C TYR A 289 -0.59 -10.63 5.49
N PHE A 290 -1.43 -11.49 6.09
CA PHE A 290 -2.25 -11.15 7.26
C PHE A 290 -1.63 -11.58 8.58
N ASN A 291 -0.47 -12.23 8.57
CA ASN A 291 0.24 -12.58 9.79
C ASN A 291 0.74 -11.30 10.49
N PRO A 292 0.70 -11.25 11.81
CA PRO A 292 1.31 -10.16 12.54
C PRO A 292 2.80 -10.04 12.23
N ASN A 293 3.26 -8.85 11.89
CA ASN A 293 4.69 -8.56 11.77
C ASN A 293 5.17 -7.80 13.00
N LYS A 294 6.01 -8.45 13.78
CA LYS A 294 6.73 -7.87 14.88
C LYS A 294 8.21 -7.79 14.50
N ILE A 295 8.71 -6.59 14.36
CA ILE A 295 10.12 -6.35 14.08
C ILE A 295 10.89 -6.37 15.41
N SER A 296 12.03 -7.07 15.44
CA SER A 296 12.90 -7.12 16.62
C SER A 296 13.36 -5.71 17.00
N SER A 297 13.61 -5.49 18.29
CA SER A 297 14.12 -4.20 18.76
C SER A 297 15.48 -3.89 18.11
N TYR A 298 15.68 -2.62 17.82
CA TYR A 298 16.95 -2.12 17.31
C TYR A 298 17.28 -0.77 17.97
N PHE A 299 18.56 -0.51 18.09
CA PHE A 299 19.04 0.72 18.72
C PHE A 299 20.42 1.12 18.18
N SER A 300 20.77 2.37 18.41
CA SER A 300 22.06 2.96 18.09
C SER A 300 22.52 3.85 19.23
N ALA A 301 23.81 3.93 19.47
CA ALA A 301 24.42 4.83 20.42
C ALA A 301 25.37 5.81 19.72
N ASN A 302 25.27 7.06 20.16
CA ASN A 302 26.07 8.19 19.68
C ASN A 302 26.81 8.79 20.86
N ILE A 303 28.03 9.23 20.63
CA ILE A 303 28.85 9.89 21.66
C ILE A 303 29.38 11.21 21.13
N ASN A 304 29.42 12.20 21.99
CA ASN A 304 30.04 13.49 21.73
C ASN A 304 30.90 13.88 22.94
N LEU A 305 32.17 14.15 22.68
CA LEU A 305 33.13 14.59 23.68
C LEU A 305 33.64 15.98 23.31
N THR A 306 33.27 16.97 24.09
CA THR A 306 33.66 18.37 23.85
C THR A 306 34.72 18.79 24.91
N LYS A 307 35.83 19.31 24.43
CA LYS A 307 36.89 19.96 25.22
C LYS A 307 36.85 21.46 24.98
N GLU A 308 36.68 22.23 26.05
CA GLU A 308 36.81 23.67 25.98
C GLU A 308 38.28 24.10 26.18
N ILE A 309 38.73 25.00 25.32
CA ILE A 309 40.08 25.58 25.31
C ILE A 309 39.96 27.05 25.62
N GLY A 310 40.34 27.44 26.84
CA GLY A 310 40.08 28.80 27.29
C GLY A 310 38.58 29.15 27.15
N ASP A 311 38.31 30.43 26.98
CA ASP A 311 36.94 30.92 26.75
C ASP A 311 36.65 31.18 25.28
N PHE A 312 37.66 30.99 24.43
CA PHE A 312 37.62 31.37 23.03
C PHE A 312 37.39 30.20 22.05
N ALA A 313 37.61 28.92 22.45
CA ALA A 313 37.46 27.80 21.54
C ALA A 313 36.90 26.53 22.22
N SER A 314 36.32 25.65 21.41
CA SER A 314 36.03 24.28 21.80
C SER A 314 36.30 23.32 20.66
N ILE A 315 36.74 22.12 21.00
CA ILE A 315 36.93 21.00 20.08
C ILE A 315 35.97 19.89 20.52
N SER A 316 35.18 19.41 19.60
CA SER A 316 34.26 18.29 19.83
C SER A 316 34.64 17.11 18.93
N PHE A 317 34.84 15.95 19.52
CA PHE A 317 34.88 14.67 18.83
C PHE A 317 33.51 14.03 18.94
N TYR A 318 32.99 13.58 17.82
CA TYR A 318 31.74 12.83 17.78
C TYR A 318 31.92 11.48 17.07
N ALA A 319 31.20 10.47 17.56
CA ALA A 319 31.08 9.17 16.91
C ALA A 319 29.61 8.73 16.97
N ASN A 320 29.05 8.50 15.80
CA ASN A 320 27.67 8.10 15.64
C ASN A 320 27.57 6.64 15.23
N ASN A 321 26.54 5.97 15.73
CA ASN A 321 26.32 4.54 15.55
C ASN A 321 27.50 3.65 16.02
N PHE A 322 28.30 4.14 16.99
CA PHE A 322 29.49 3.44 17.45
C PHE A 322 29.17 2.12 18.16
N PHE A 323 27.98 2.02 18.75
CA PHE A 323 27.44 0.80 19.33
C PHE A 323 25.98 0.70 18.89
N ASN A 324 25.64 -0.41 18.23
CA ASN A 324 24.32 -0.52 17.63
C ASN A 324 23.86 -1.97 17.46
N HIS A 325 22.54 -2.13 17.31
CA HIS A 325 21.89 -3.36 16.94
C HIS A 325 20.94 -3.08 15.73
N MET A 326 21.53 -2.74 14.59
CA MET A 326 20.82 -2.38 13.37
C MET A 326 21.18 -3.25 12.17
N GLY A 327 22.25 -4.03 12.29
CA GLY A 327 22.76 -4.88 11.22
C GLY A 327 21.92 -6.12 10.94
N ARG A 328 21.14 -6.59 11.92
CA ARG A 328 20.32 -7.80 11.82
C ARG A 328 18.98 -7.59 12.55
N VAL A 329 18.07 -6.97 11.87
CA VAL A 329 16.71 -6.76 12.37
C VAL A 329 15.80 -7.83 11.78
N LYS A 330 15.13 -8.58 12.65
CA LYS A 330 14.33 -9.73 12.28
C LYS A 330 12.83 -9.40 12.23
N SER A 331 12.19 -9.84 11.15
CA SER A 331 10.72 -9.80 10.99
C SER A 331 10.12 -11.12 11.45
N SER A 332 9.07 -11.06 12.27
CA SER A 332 8.34 -12.27 12.70
C SER A 332 7.34 -12.77 11.66
N GLN A 333 7.04 -11.99 10.63
CA GLN A 333 6.07 -12.33 9.61
C GLN A 333 6.61 -13.38 8.64
N ASP A 334 7.84 -13.19 8.21
CA ASP A 334 8.53 -14.01 7.22
C ASP A 334 9.84 -14.62 7.73
N ASN A 335 10.16 -14.36 9.01
CA ASN A 335 11.39 -14.80 9.68
C ASN A 335 12.70 -14.35 9.00
N GLN A 336 12.60 -13.34 8.12
CA GLN A 336 13.75 -12.78 7.42
C GLN A 336 14.50 -11.78 8.29
N GLU A 337 15.80 -11.77 8.15
CA GLU A 337 16.68 -10.76 8.73
C GLU A 337 17.05 -9.74 7.65
N SER A 338 17.02 -8.47 8.02
CA SER A 338 17.44 -7.38 7.16
C SER A 338 18.35 -6.42 7.91
N SER A 339 19.26 -5.79 7.19
CA SER A 339 20.07 -4.70 7.73
C SER A 339 19.40 -3.36 7.47
N LEU A 340 19.24 -2.56 8.52
CA LEU A 340 18.77 -1.18 8.37
C LEU A 340 19.81 -0.28 7.68
N TYR A 341 21.07 -0.68 7.65
CA TYR A 341 22.12 0.02 6.93
C TYR A 341 22.02 -0.09 5.40
N ASN A 342 21.22 -0.99 4.88
CA ASN A 342 20.93 -1.05 3.44
C ASN A 342 20.01 0.09 2.98
N SER A 343 19.47 0.86 3.90
CA SER A 343 18.71 2.07 3.61
C SER A 343 19.68 3.21 3.28
N SER A 344 19.44 3.92 2.19
CA SER A 344 20.20 5.13 1.81
C SER A 344 20.13 6.26 2.87
N TYR A 345 19.29 6.11 3.86
CA TYR A 345 19.00 7.12 4.88
C TYR A 345 19.66 6.86 6.24
N ILE A 346 20.22 5.67 6.47
CA ILE A 346 20.84 5.32 7.76
C ILE A 346 22.32 5.02 7.51
N PRO A 347 23.21 5.98 7.82
CA PRO A 347 24.65 5.77 7.66
C PRO A 347 25.16 4.74 8.68
N GLN A 348 26.17 4.00 8.28
CA GLN A 348 26.92 3.15 9.18
C GLN A 348 27.68 4.01 10.20
N PHE A 349 28.53 3.37 11.00
CA PHE A 349 29.42 4.08 11.91
C PHE A 349 30.19 5.20 11.20
N TYR A 350 30.14 6.41 11.78
CA TYR A 350 30.95 7.53 11.31
C TYR A 350 31.37 8.39 12.51
N TYR A 351 32.50 9.07 12.35
CA TYR A 351 33.06 9.94 13.38
C TYR A 351 33.67 11.19 12.73
N GLY A 352 33.92 12.19 13.55
CA GLY A 352 34.54 13.41 13.09
C GLY A 352 34.92 14.34 14.24
N LEU A 353 35.55 15.45 13.84
CA LEU A 353 35.93 16.57 14.73
C LEU A 353 35.24 17.83 14.28
N SER A 354 34.81 18.61 15.26
CA SER A 354 34.26 19.95 15.05
C SER A 354 35.00 20.94 15.93
N ILE A 355 35.42 22.05 15.36
CA ILE A 355 36.08 23.16 16.07
C ILE A 355 35.13 24.35 16.02
N ARG A 356 34.85 24.93 17.20
CA ARG A 356 34.05 26.13 17.34
C ARG A 356 34.89 27.22 17.97
N LEU A 357 35.00 28.36 17.28
CA LEU A 357 35.61 29.59 17.81
C LEU A 357 34.49 30.47 18.34
N LYS A 358 34.73 31.08 19.53
CA LYS A 358 33.87 32.07 20.13
C LYS A 358 34.57 33.42 19.88
N LEU A 359 34.05 34.22 19.00
CA LEU A 359 34.50 35.55 18.71
C LEU A 359 33.91 36.58 19.68
#